data_15dc09c3b601cfe53e97120b0d5261b3
#
_entry.id   15dc09c3b601cfe53e97120b0d5261b3
#
_cell.length_a   1.000
_cell.length_b   1.000
_cell.length_c   1.000
_cell.angle_alpha   90.00
_cell.angle_beta   90.00
_cell.angle_gamma   90.00
#
_symmetry.space_group_name_H-M   'P 1'
#
loop_
_entity.id
_entity.type
_entity.pdbx_description
1 polymer ?
#
loop_
_entity_poly.entity_id
_entity_poly.type
_entity_poly.pdbx_seq_one_letter_code
_entity_poly.pdbx_strand_id
1 'polypeptide(L)'
;MTNTFLKAGAVVALGAAAVASYQLRSTPETTNAATAPSLSSSTGMVAVKQPAAHSELAQMGKQAFEATCATCHGDNAAGQDGVAPPLVHKIYEPGHHSDMAYFMAVDNGVRAHHWAFGNMPPVAGLTKGDVKAIVAYVRELQRENGIF
;
A
#
# COMPACT_ATOMS: atom_id res chain seq x y z
N MET A 1 -62.00 -46.41 18.32
CA MET A 1 -61.17 -45.44 19.05
C MET A 1 -59.74 -46.00 19.01
N THR A 2 -58.98 -45.68 18.01
CA THR A 2 -57.72 -46.33 17.65
C THR A 2 -56.58 -45.37 17.83
N ASN A 3 -55.55 -45.79 18.57
CA ASN A 3 -54.33 -45.12 18.95
C ASN A 3 -53.51 -44.67 17.74
N THR A 4 -53.21 -43.37 17.72
CA THR A 4 -52.20 -42.77 16.77
C THR A 4 -51.20 -41.91 17.54
N PHE A 5 -50.36 -42.55 18.36
CA PHE A 5 -49.24 -41.91 19.00
C PHE A 5 -48.05 -42.88 19.09
N LEU A 6 -47.39 -43.16 17.97
CA LEU A 6 -46.04 -43.74 18.03
C LEU A 6 -45.37 -43.67 16.63
N LYS A 7 -44.90 -42.53 16.21
CA LYS A 7 -43.94 -42.40 15.09
C LYS A 7 -43.26 -41.01 15.02
N ALA A 8 -42.87 -40.41 16.13
CA ALA A 8 -42.14 -39.12 16.10
C ALA A 8 -40.81 -39.15 16.85
N GLY A 9 -40.23 -40.34 17.10
CA GLY A 9 -39.01 -40.44 17.92
C GLY A 9 -37.70 -40.81 17.24
N ALA A 10 -37.70 -41.12 15.94
CA ALA A 10 -36.53 -41.74 15.30
C ALA A 10 -35.71 -40.82 14.37
N VAL A 11 -36.13 -39.59 14.11
CA VAL A 11 -35.46 -38.72 13.13
C VAL A 11 -34.49 -37.71 13.77
N VAL A 12 -34.57 -37.46 15.10
CA VAL A 12 -33.75 -36.48 15.77
C VAL A 12 -32.34 -36.97 16.17
N ALA A 13 -32.16 -38.30 16.27
CA ALA A 13 -30.88 -38.87 16.75
C ALA A 13 -29.78 -38.96 15.69
N LEU A 14 -30.10 -38.91 14.40
CA LEU A 14 -29.14 -39.02 13.30
C LEU A 14 -28.53 -37.67 12.89
N GLY A 15 -29.15 -36.54 13.25
CA GLY A 15 -28.65 -35.20 12.94
C GLY A 15 -27.54 -34.72 13.87
N ALA A 16 -27.53 -35.15 15.12
CA ALA A 16 -26.55 -34.70 16.11
C ALA A 16 -25.14 -35.31 15.93
N ALA A 17 -25.07 -36.55 15.39
CA ALA A 17 -23.77 -37.20 15.17
C ALA A 17 -23.00 -36.64 13.95
N ALA A 18 -23.72 -36.10 12.95
CA ALA A 18 -23.07 -35.51 11.76
C ALA A 18 -22.49 -34.11 12.02
N VAL A 19 -23.11 -33.36 12.93
CA VAL A 19 -22.60 -31.99 13.28
C VAL A 19 -21.40 -32.10 14.18
N ALA A 20 -21.32 -33.08 15.08
CA ALA A 20 -20.16 -33.26 15.97
C ALA A 20 -18.89 -33.70 15.22
N SER A 21 -19.04 -34.50 14.14
CA SER A 21 -17.88 -34.94 13.33
C SER A 21 -17.35 -33.87 12.37
N TYR A 22 -18.13 -32.81 12.05
CA TYR A 22 -17.69 -31.70 11.23
C TYR A 22 -16.88 -30.67 12.03
N GLN A 23 -17.20 -30.48 13.30
CA GLN A 23 -16.51 -29.53 14.18
C GLN A 23 -15.09 -29.97 14.58
N LEU A 24 -14.79 -31.28 14.52
CA LEU A 24 -13.46 -31.81 14.90
C LEU A 24 -12.43 -31.77 13.76
N ARG A 25 -12.81 -31.32 12.55
CA ARG A 25 -11.89 -31.16 11.42
C ARG A 25 -11.45 -29.72 11.12
N SER A 26 -11.92 -28.74 11.87
CA SER A 26 -11.59 -27.34 11.67
C SER A 26 -10.73 -26.82 12.82
N THR A 27 -9.58 -27.43 13.07
CA THR A 27 -8.52 -26.71 13.78
C THR A 27 -7.89 -25.72 12.81
N PRO A 28 -7.91 -24.42 13.07
CA PRO A 28 -7.11 -23.49 12.30
C PRO A 28 -5.65 -23.79 12.63
N GLU A 29 -4.95 -24.35 11.67
CA GLU A 29 -3.49 -24.44 11.69
C GLU A 29 -2.96 -23.02 11.71
N THR A 30 -2.49 -22.58 12.88
CA THR A 30 -1.77 -21.33 13.05
C THR A 30 -0.41 -21.51 12.37
N THR A 31 -0.40 -21.35 11.06
CA THR A 31 0.83 -21.12 10.33
C THR A 31 1.36 -19.77 10.76
N ASN A 32 2.35 -19.76 11.65
CA ASN A 32 3.28 -18.67 11.80
C ASN A 32 3.97 -18.49 10.42
N ALA A 33 3.34 -17.73 9.55
CA ALA A 33 4.02 -17.19 8.41
C ALA A 33 5.07 -16.21 8.95
N ALA A 34 6.28 -16.70 9.13
CA ALA A 34 7.44 -15.84 9.23
C ALA A 34 7.38 -14.93 8.01
N THR A 35 7.19 -13.64 8.28
CA THR A 35 7.22 -12.58 7.26
C THR A 35 8.61 -12.61 6.64
N ALA A 36 8.74 -13.35 5.56
CA ALA A 36 9.90 -13.22 4.70
C ALA A 36 9.90 -11.76 4.20
N PRO A 37 11.03 -11.05 4.24
CA PRO A 37 11.11 -9.74 3.66
C PRO A 37 10.73 -9.88 2.18
N SER A 38 9.63 -9.25 1.78
CA SER A 38 9.24 -9.14 0.39
C SER A 38 10.36 -8.39 -0.32
N LEU A 39 11.22 -9.11 -1.01
CA LEU A 39 12.09 -8.53 -2.03
C LEU A 39 11.15 -8.09 -3.16
N SER A 40 10.58 -6.89 -3.02
CA SER A 40 10.06 -6.19 -4.18
C SER A 40 11.22 -6.09 -5.16
N SER A 41 11.15 -6.85 -6.22
CA SER A 41 12.03 -6.68 -7.38
C SER A 41 11.66 -5.33 -8.01
N SER A 42 12.17 -4.26 -7.40
CA SER A 42 12.02 -2.92 -7.92
C SER A 42 12.94 -2.80 -9.13
N THR A 43 12.37 -2.72 -10.31
CA THR A 43 12.99 -2.11 -11.49
C THR A 43 13.22 -0.61 -11.27
N GLY A 44 13.24 -0.15 -10.03
CA GLY A 44 13.46 1.24 -9.66
C GLY A 44 14.91 1.68 -9.87
N MET A 45 15.10 2.97 -10.11
CA MET A 45 16.43 3.60 -10.27
C MET A 45 17.24 3.56 -8.97
N VAL A 46 16.58 3.53 -7.81
CA VAL A 46 17.20 3.45 -6.50
C VAL A 46 16.56 2.36 -5.65
N ALA A 47 17.36 1.74 -4.79
CA ALA A 47 16.84 0.83 -3.76
C ALA A 47 16.24 1.66 -2.62
N VAL A 48 14.98 1.41 -2.28
CA VAL A 48 14.26 2.14 -1.25
C VAL A 48 13.97 1.24 -0.05
N LYS A 49 14.55 1.58 1.09
CA LYS A 49 14.23 0.96 2.37
C LYS A 49 12.86 1.44 2.83
N GLN A 50 12.04 0.52 3.31
CA GLN A 50 10.73 0.82 3.86
C GLN A 50 10.82 0.99 5.38
N PRO A 51 10.16 1.98 5.98
CA PRO A 51 10.02 2.05 7.43
C PRO A 51 9.23 0.84 7.95
N ALA A 52 9.48 0.46 9.20
CA ALA A 52 8.78 -0.66 9.84
C ALA A 52 7.24 -0.44 9.91
N ALA A 53 6.82 0.81 9.99
CA ALA A 53 5.42 1.23 9.91
C ALA A 53 5.35 2.68 9.40
N HIS A 54 4.29 2.98 8.66
CA HIS A 54 3.95 4.35 8.27
C HIS A 54 2.96 4.95 9.26
N SER A 55 3.02 6.27 9.46
CA SER A 55 1.95 7.00 10.13
C SER A 55 0.63 6.86 9.36
N GLU A 56 -0.51 7.09 10.03
CA GLU A 56 -1.83 7.02 9.39
C GLU A 56 -1.91 7.93 8.15
N LEU A 57 -1.38 9.14 8.25
CA LEU A 57 -1.34 10.06 7.12
C LEU A 57 -0.50 9.52 5.97
N ALA A 58 0.66 8.94 6.25
CA ALA A 58 1.52 8.37 5.23
C ALA A 58 0.95 7.08 4.62
N GLN A 59 0.17 6.30 5.37
CA GLN A 59 -0.56 5.14 4.82
C GLN A 59 -1.60 5.59 3.78
N MET A 60 -2.36 6.64 4.07
CA MET A 60 -3.27 7.26 3.09
C MET A 60 -2.50 7.78 1.88
N GLY A 61 -1.36 8.42 2.14
CA GLY A 61 -0.46 8.94 1.10
C GLY A 61 0.13 7.85 0.22
N LYS A 62 0.47 6.70 0.78
CA LYS A 62 0.92 5.52 0.03
C LYS A 62 -0.14 5.08 -0.97
N GLN A 63 -1.39 4.92 -0.53
CA GLN A 63 -2.49 4.52 -1.41
C GLN A 63 -2.71 5.53 -2.55
N ALA A 64 -2.73 6.83 -2.24
CA ALA A 64 -2.88 7.88 -3.23
C ALA A 64 -1.69 7.92 -4.21
N PHE A 65 -0.46 7.73 -3.70
CA PHE A 65 0.76 7.66 -4.50
C PHE A 65 0.73 6.48 -5.46
N GLU A 66 0.40 5.29 -4.98
CA GLU A 66 0.31 4.07 -5.79
C GLU A 66 -0.74 4.20 -6.90
N ALA A 67 -1.88 4.84 -6.60
CA ALA A 67 -2.94 5.04 -7.58
C ALA A 67 -2.61 6.09 -8.65
N THR A 68 -1.73 7.05 -8.37
CA THR A 68 -1.60 8.25 -9.23
C THR A 68 -0.15 8.50 -9.67
N CYS A 69 0.83 8.36 -8.79
CA CYS A 69 2.20 8.79 -9.02
C CYS A 69 3.12 7.64 -9.43
N ALA A 70 2.86 6.42 -8.92
CA ALA A 70 3.73 5.26 -9.10
C ALA A 70 3.87 4.85 -10.56
N THR A 71 2.85 5.08 -11.40
CA THR A 71 2.90 4.83 -12.84
C THR A 71 4.13 5.47 -13.51
N CYS A 72 4.55 6.64 -13.02
CA CYS A 72 5.74 7.34 -13.52
C CYS A 72 6.92 7.24 -12.56
N HIS A 73 6.70 7.51 -11.25
CA HIS A 73 7.77 7.58 -10.26
C HIS A 73 8.17 6.23 -9.66
N GLY A 74 7.60 5.13 -10.16
CA GLY A 74 7.89 3.77 -9.71
C GLY A 74 7.34 3.45 -8.33
N ASP A 75 7.31 2.16 -8.02
CA ASP A 75 6.93 1.68 -6.70
C ASP A 75 7.85 2.29 -5.64
N ASN A 76 7.25 2.65 -4.50
CA ASN A 76 7.98 3.25 -3.39
C ASN A 76 8.76 4.53 -3.76
N ALA A 77 8.34 5.23 -4.81
CA ALA A 77 9.00 6.43 -5.30
C ALA A 77 10.47 6.22 -5.72
N ALA A 78 10.79 5.00 -6.18
CA ALA A 78 12.12 4.59 -6.58
C ALA A 78 12.57 5.10 -7.95
N GLY A 79 11.67 5.77 -8.68
CA GLY A 79 11.89 6.25 -10.04
C GLY A 79 11.81 5.15 -11.10
N GLN A 80 11.66 5.55 -12.34
CA GLN A 80 11.74 4.68 -13.52
C GLN A 80 12.66 5.34 -14.55
N ASP A 81 13.72 4.65 -14.92
CA ASP A 81 14.70 5.18 -15.86
C ASP A 81 14.06 5.55 -17.21
N GLY A 82 14.40 6.71 -17.71
CA GLY A 82 13.81 7.27 -18.93
C GLY A 82 12.36 7.76 -18.82
N VAL A 83 11.70 7.61 -17.67
CA VAL A 83 10.28 7.98 -17.45
C VAL A 83 10.18 9.11 -16.43
N ALA A 84 10.53 8.86 -15.17
CA ALA A 84 10.46 9.86 -14.12
C ALA A 84 11.44 9.58 -12.98
N PRO A 85 11.91 10.62 -12.28
CA PRO A 85 12.96 10.50 -11.29
C PRO A 85 12.51 9.80 -10.01
N PRO A 86 13.46 9.20 -9.25
CA PRO A 86 13.19 8.73 -7.89
C PRO A 86 12.96 9.94 -6.98
N LEU A 87 11.87 9.91 -6.19
CA LEU A 87 11.62 10.94 -5.18
C LEU A 87 12.36 10.63 -3.86
N VAL A 88 12.83 9.40 -3.69
CA VAL A 88 13.76 9.02 -2.61
C VAL A 88 15.19 9.23 -3.11
N HIS A 89 15.56 10.48 -3.25
CA HIS A 89 16.88 10.90 -3.71
C HIS A 89 17.29 12.23 -3.05
N LYS A 90 18.58 12.43 -2.82
CA LYS A 90 19.14 13.61 -2.15
C LYS A 90 18.69 14.95 -2.77
N ILE A 91 18.50 15.01 -4.08
CA ILE A 91 17.97 16.19 -4.78
C ILE A 91 16.60 16.62 -4.22
N TYR A 92 15.78 15.68 -3.74
CA TYR A 92 14.43 15.97 -3.22
C TYR A 92 14.38 16.13 -1.70
N GLU A 93 15.52 16.35 -1.04
CA GLU A 93 15.56 16.68 0.39
C GLU A 93 14.74 17.93 0.72
N PRO A 94 14.19 18.06 1.94
CA PRO A 94 13.34 19.19 2.31
C PRO A 94 13.99 20.57 2.13
N GLY A 95 15.31 20.65 2.32
CA GLY A 95 16.08 21.90 2.16
C GLY A 95 16.20 22.36 0.70
N HIS A 96 16.07 21.45 -0.26
CA HIS A 96 16.17 21.78 -1.70
C HIS A 96 14.79 21.74 -2.38
N HIS A 97 13.96 20.74 -2.08
CA HIS A 97 12.57 20.65 -2.54
C HIS A 97 11.64 20.57 -1.32
N SER A 98 11.14 21.73 -0.89
CA SER A 98 10.21 21.82 0.23
C SER A 98 8.91 21.06 -0.05
N ASP A 99 8.10 20.82 0.99
CA ASP A 99 6.78 20.17 0.83
C ASP A 99 5.91 20.95 -0.17
N MET A 100 6.00 22.28 -0.19
CA MET A 100 5.25 23.11 -1.14
C MET A 100 5.64 22.82 -2.60
N ALA A 101 6.86 22.39 -2.88
CA ALA A 101 7.27 22.01 -4.22
C ALA A 101 6.43 20.86 -4.80
N TYR A 102 6.01 19.92 -3.95
CA TYR A 102 5.12 18.83 -4.37
C TYR A 102 3.72 19.34 -4.74
N PHE A 103 3.18 20.29 -3.96
CA PHE A 103 1.89 20.92 -4.31
C PHE A 103 1.97 21.65 -5.64
N MET A 104 3.05 22.41 -5.84
CA MET A 104 3.27 23.13 -7.10
C MET A 104 3.46 22.17 -8.27
N ALA A 105 4.15 21.05 -8.07
CA ALA A 105 4.36 20.02 -9.07
C ALA A 105 3.03 19.39 -9.50
N VAL A 106 2.16 19.05 -8.55
CA VAL A 106 0.83 18.50 -8.84
C VAL A 106 -0.05 19.51 -9.56
N ASP A 107 -0.08 20.76 -9.09
CA ASP A 107 -0.97 21.79 -9.64
C ASP A 107 -0.55 22.28 -11.04
N ASN A 108 0.76 22.47 -11.26
CA ASN A 108 1.28 23.17 -12.45
C ASN A 108 2.16 22.29 -13.34
N GLY A 109 2.50 21.08 -12.88
CA GLY A 109 3.54 20.28 -13.49
C GLY A 109 4.94 20.83 -13.19
N VAL A 110 5.94 20.19 -13.74
CA VAL A 110 7.36 20.57 -13.54
C VAL A 110 8.07 20.62 -14.88
N ARG A 111 8.74 21.74 -15.16
CA ARG A 111 9.73 21.77 -16.25
C ARG A 111 10.98 21.00 -15.81
N ALA A 112 11.43 20.05 -16.63
CA ALA A 112 12.61 19.25 -16.35
C ALA A 112 13.84 20.14 -16.11
N HIS A 113 14.57 19.89 -15.01
CA HIS A 113 15.74 20.69 -14.62
C HIS A 113 16.84 19.88 -13.92
N HIS A 114 16.54 18.73 -13.33
CA HIS A 114 17.52 17.83 -12.70
C HIS A 114 17.75 16.54 -13.49
N TRP A 115 16.74 16.12 -14.24
CA TRP A 115 16.73 14.84 -14.95
C TRP A 115 16.34 15.06 -16.42
N ALA A 116 16.87 14.23 -17.30
CA ALA A 116 16.61 14.32 -18.74
C ALA A 116 15.34 13.55 -19.20
N PHE A 117 14.41 13.26 -18.27
CA PHE A 117 13.21 12.43 -18.56
C PHE A 117 12.04 13.23 -19.14
N GLY A 118 12.21 14.52 -19.35
CA GLY A 118 11.14 15.39 -19.84
C GLY A 118 10.34 16.07 -18.70
N ASN A 119 9.32 16.81 -19.08
CA ASN A 119 8.50 17.58 -18.15
C ASN A 119 7.45 16.68 -17.49
N MET A 120 7.18 16.89 -16.19
CA MET A 120 6.04 16.34 -15.51
C MET A 120 4.79 17.15 -15.86
N PRO A 121 3.71 16.56 -16.35
CA PRO A 121 2.43 17.27 -16.56
C PRO A 121 1.75 17.55 -15.21
N PRO A 122 0.82 18.54 -15.12
CA PRO A 122 -0.07 18.70 -13.99
C PRO A 122 -0.89 17.43 -13.75
N VAL A 123 -1.20 17.13 -12.49
CA VAL A 123 -1.97 15.93 -12.10
C VAL A 123 -3.36 16.36 -11.62
N ALA A 124 -4.38 16.02 -12.35
CA ALA A 124 -5.76 16.31 -11.98
C ALA A 124 -6.33 15.28 -10.99
N GLY A 125 -7.39 15.68 -10.27
CA GLY A 125 -8.18 14.77 -9.43
C GLY A 125 -7.69 14.59 -8.00
N LEU A 126 -6.58 15.19 -7.62
CA LEU A 126 -6.07 15.16 -6.24
C LEU A 126 -6.54 16.40 -5.47
N THR A 127 -7.00 16.18 -4.23
CA THR A 127 -7.25 17.27 -3.29
C THR A 127 -5.95 17.69 -2.60
N LYS A 128 -5.94 18.87 -1.96
CA LYS A 128 -4.80 19.30 -1.14
C LYS A 128 -4.51 18.32 0.02
N GLY A 129 -5.56 17.65 0.53
CA GLY A 129 -5.42 16.61 1.54
C GLY A 129 -4.66 15.39 1.01
N ASP A 130 -4.98 14.95 -0.20
CA ASP A 130 -4.28 13.83 -0.84
C ASP A 130 -2.81 14.16 -1.09
N VAL A 131 -2.53 15.36 -1.60
CA VAL A 131 -1.13 15.79 -1.83
C VAL A 131 -0.36 15.87 -0.52
N LYS A 132 -0.98 16.39 0.57
CA LYS A 132 -0.36 16.41 1.90
C LYS A 132 -0.03 14.99 2.38
N ALA A 133 -0.93 14.04 2.18
CA ALA A 133 -0.72 12.65 2.54
C ALA A 133 0.41 12.01 1.71
N ILE A 134 0.41 12.24 0.39
CA ILE A 134 1.50 11.79 -0.51
C ILE A 134 2.85 12.35 -0.06
N VAL A 135 2.92 13.63 0.27
CA VAL A 135 4.15 14.23 0.81
C VAL A 135 4.60 13.54 2.09
N ALA A 136 3.68 13.29 3.02
CA ALA A 136 4.00 12.58 4.27
C ALA A 136 4.61 11.19 3.98
N TYR A 137 4.04 10.44 3.06
CA TYR A 137 4.56 9.15 2.62
C TYR A 137 5.98 9.26 2.04
N VAL A 138 6.19 10.14 1.08
CA VAL A 138 7.51 10.33 0.45
C VAL A 138 8.55 10.78 1.49
N ARG A 139 8.19 11.69 2.41
CA ARG A 139 9.08 12.16 3.49
C ARG A 139 9.45 11.05 4.47
N GLU A 140 8.54 10.13 4.78
CA GLU A 140 8.87 8.96 5.59
C GLU A 140 9.84 8.02 4.89
N LEU A 141 9.62 7.76 3.60
CA LEU A 141 10.59 7.01 2.81
C LEU A 141 11.97 7.70 2.78
N GLN A 142 12.00 9.01 2.54
CA GLN A 142 13.24 9.78 2.54
C GLN A 142 13.99 9.65 3.86
N ARG A 143 13.31 9.85 4.99
CA ARG A 143 13.94 9.72 6.33
C ARG A 143 14.51 8.33 6.57
N GLU A 144 13.78 7.27 6.21
CA GLU A 144 14.26 5.87 6.33
C GLU A 144 15.53 5.62 5.48
N ASN A 145 15.70 6.40 4.41
CA ASN A 145 16.85 6.33 3.51
C ASN A 145 17.92 7.42 3.77
N GLY A 146 17.86 8.10 4.94
CA GLY A 146 18.89 9.06 5.36
C GLY A 146 18.83 10.42 4.67
N ILE A 147 17.67 10.81 4.14
CA ILE A 147 17.41 12.08 3.47
C ILE A 147 16.57 12.97 4.40
N PHE A 148 17.11 14.11 4.86
CA PHE A 148 16.53 15.00 5.87
C PHE A 148 16.45 16.45 5.38
#